data_3f623e88cf801f8305a6bc96d3e3816a
#
_entry.id   3f623e88cf801f8305a6bc96d3e3816a
#
_cell.length_a   1.000
_cell.length_b   1.000
_cell.length_c   1.000
_cell.angle_alpha   90.00
_cell.angle_beta   90.00
_cell.angle_gamma   90.00
#
_symmetry.space_group_name_H-M   'P 1'
#
loop_
_entity.id
_entity.type
_entity.pdbx_description
1 polymer ?
#
loop_
_entity_poly.entity_id
_entity_poly.type
_entity_poly.pdbx_seq_one_letter_code
_entity_poly.pdbx_strand_id
1 'polypeptide(L)'
;MKTVNVSGLKNNPSEALRMAHEDMVLVMNRNEPDAVMVGLKSAKIIGMPGVRKALATALFKDGNLSLARSAKLADMPLAGFIAHVSRLGIPVIDQTADEVGDDLDTLDQWLNQA
;
A
#
# COMPACT_ATOMS: atom_id res chain seq x y z
N MET A 1 14.11 1.06 -11.98
CA MET A 1 14.19 0.55 -10.61
C MET A 1 15.54 0.90 -10.01
N LYS A 2 15.54 1.39 -8.77
CA LYS A 2 16.76 1.68 -8.02
C LYS A 2 17.12 0.50 -7.16
N THR A 3 18.37 0.41 -6.72
CA THR A 3 18.82 -0.70 -5.87
C THR A 3 19.47 -0.16 -4.60
N VAL A 4 19.34 -0.92 -3.53
CA VAL A 4 20.02 -0.68 -2.26
C VAL A 4 20.39 -2.03 -1.66
N ASN A 5 21.52 -2.11 -1.00
CA ASN A 5 21.86 -3.32 -0.25
C ASN A 5 21.35 -3.22 1.20
N VAL A 6 21.34 -4.35 1.90
CA VAL A 6 20.83 -4.39 3.28
C VAL A 6 21.60 -3.46 4.21
N SER A 7 22.93 -3.36 4.03
CA SER A 7 23.75 -2.45 4.83
C SER A 7 23.36 -1.00 4.62
N GLY A 8 23.14 -0.60 3.38
CA GLY A 8 22.68 0.75 3.05
C GLY A 8 21.30 1.05 3.63
N LEU A 9 20.39 0.09 3.53
CA LEU A 9 19.06 0.22 4.12
C LEU A 9 19.13 0.37 5.64
N LYS A 10 19.95 -0.44 6.28
CA LYS A 10 20.14 -0.41 7.74
C LYS A 10 20.76 0.90 8.22
N ASN A 11 21.74 1.42 7.47
CA ASN A 11 22.46 2.64 7.84
C ASN A 11 21.64 3.90 7.62
N ASN A 12 20.83 3.93 6.57
CA ASN A 12 20.01 5.11 6.24
C ASN A 12 18.66 4.70 5.66
N PRO A 13 17.74 4.22 6.52
CA PRO A 13 16.41 3.81 6.06
C PRO A 13 15.58 4.95 5.47
N SER A 14 15.78 6.18 5.95
CA SER A 14 15.06 7.35 5.44
C SER A 14 15.41 7.62 3.98
N GLU A 15 16.66 7.44 3.59
CA GLU A 15 17.10 7.58 2.20
C GLU A 15 16.45 6.52 1.31
N ALA A 16 16.38 5.29 1.78
CA ALA A 16 15.73 4.21 1.04
C ALA A 16 14.24 4.49 0.84
N LEU A 17 13.56 4.99 1.86
CA LEU A 17 12.16 5.40 1.75
C LEU A 17 11.99 6.56 0.76
N ARG A 18 12.88 7.53 0.79
CA ARG A 18 12.85 8.65 -0.16
C ARG A 18 13.01 8.14 -1.60
N MET A 19 13.92 7.23 -1.83
CA MET A 19 14.11 6.59 -3.14
C MET A 19 12.84 5.86 -3.59
N ALA A 20 12.17 5.17 -2.67
CA ALA A 20 10.94 4.44 -2.95
C ALA A 20 9.76 5.35 -3.32
N HIS A 21 9.79 6.63 -2.93
CA HIS A 21 8.78 7.61 -3.35
C HIS A 21 8.95 8.00 -4.83
N GLU A 22 10.15 7.88 -5.38
CA GLU A 22 10.43 8.22 -6.77
C GLU A 22 10.28 7.02 -7.70
N ASP A 23 10.72 5.85 -7.26
CA ASP A 23 10.73 4.62 -8.05
C ASP A 23 10.75 3.42 -7.09
N MET A 24 10.47 2.24 -7.62
CA MET A 24 10.63 1.01 -6.83
C MET A 24 12.10 0.80 -6.50
N VAL A 25 12.37 0.31 -5.29
CA VAL A 25 13.72 0.03 -4.80
C VAL A 25 13.89 -1.45 -4.58
N LEU A 26 14.81 -2.04 -5.33
CA LEU A 26 15.19 -3.44 -5.13
C LEU A 26 16.20 -3.54 -3.98
N VAL A 27 15.87 -4.31 -2.97
CA VAL A 27 16.75 -4.55 -1.83
C VAL A 27 17.57 -5.81 -2.11
N MET A 28 18.88 -5.64 -2.19
CA MET A 28 19.81 -6.73 -2.43
C MET A 28 20.41 -7.21 -1.12
N ASN A 29 20.49 -8.52 -0.96
CA ASN A 29 21.13 -9.15 0.19
C ASN A 29 22.16 -10.14 -0.34
N ARG A 30 23.44 -9.89 -0.03
CA ARG A 30 24.57 -10.73 -0.47
C ARG A 30 24.54 -10.96 -1.99
N ASN A 31 24.34 -9.89 -2.74
CA ASN A 31 24.28 -9.86 -4.20
C ASN A 31 23.10 -10.62 -4.81
N GLU A 32 22.09 -10.95 -4.00
CA GLU A 32 20.86 -11.58 -4.48
C GLU A 32 19.65 -10.65 -4.24
N PRO A 33 18.70 -10.59 -5.18
CA PRO A 33 17.45 -9.89 -4.94
C PRO A 33 16.69 -10.52 -3.76
N ASP A 34 16.31 -9.72 -2.78
CA ASP A 34 15.65 -10.22 -1.57
C ASP A 34 14.27 -9.61 -1.36
N ALA A 35 14.12 -8.32 -1.64
CA ALA A 35 12.85 -7.63 -1.42
C ALA A 35 12.72 -6.43 -2.36
N VAL A 36 11.50 -5.94 -2.49
CA VAL A 36 11.22 -4.70 -3.23
C VAL A 36 10.49 -3.74 -2.29
N MET A 37 10.98 -2.51 -2.22
CA MET A 37 10.29 -1.42 -1.53
C MET A 37 9.46 -0.65 -2.54
N VAL A 38 8.20 -0.43 -2.20
CA VAL A 38 7.25 0.23 -3.08
C VAL A 38 6.64 1.42 -2.33
N GLY A 39 6.86 2.61 -2.83
CA GLY A 39 6.21 3.80 -2.29
C GLY A 39 4.76 3.85 -2.73
N LEU A 40 3.83 3.79 -1.79
CA LEU A 40 2.39 3.70 -2.09
C LEU A 40 1.86 4.97 -2.79
N LYS A 41 2.58 6.09 -2.67
CA LYS A 41 2.25 7.34 -3.36
C LYS A 41 3.11 7.57 -4.60
N SER A 42 3.97 6.62 -4.95
CA SER A 42 4.84 6.72 -6.12
C SER A 42 4.00 6.76 -7.40
N ALA A 43 4.40 7.61 -8.36
CA ALA A 43 3.76 7.66 -9.67
C ALA A 43 3.81 6.30 -10.38
N LYS A 44 4.83 5.51 -10.15
CA LYS A 44 4.95 4.15 -10.70
C LYS A 44 3.80 3.26 -10.24
N ILE A 45 3.48 3.29 -8.94
CA ILE A 45 2.41 2.49 -8.35
C ILE A 45 1.03 3.06 -8.72
N ILE A 46 0.88 4.39 -8.72
CA ILE A 46 -0.37 5.05 -9.12
C ILE A 46 -0.73 4.67 -10.55
N GLY A 47 0.26 4.51 -11.42
CA GLY A 47 0.06 4.08 -12.80
C GLY A 47 -0.15 2.58 -13.00
N MET A 48 -0.18 1.79 -11.93
CA MET A 48 -0.36 0.33 -11.99
C MET A 48 -1.59 -0.12 -11.20
N PRO A 49 -2.81 0.03 -11.76
CA PRO A 49 -4.04 -0.26 -11.00
C PRO A 49 -4.13 -1.71 -10.52
N GLY A 50 -3.62 -2.67 -11.28
CA GLY A 50 -3.59 -4.07 -10.86
C GLY A 50 -2.70 -4.30 -9.63
N VAL A 51 -1.55 -3.63 -9.56
CA VAL A 51 -0.65 -3.70 -8.40
C VAL A 51 -1.30 -3.06 -7.18
N ARG A 52 -1.93 -1.90 -7.33
CA ARG A 52 -2.65 -1.23 -6.25
C ARG A 52 -3.75 -2.11 -5.67
N LYS A 53 -4.54 -2.73 -6.53
CA LYS A 53 -5.63 -3.62 -6.13
C LYS A 53 -5.11 -4.84 -5.39
N ALA A 54 -4.03 -5.46 -5.88
CA ALA A 54 -3.41 -6.61 -5.24
C ALA A 54 -2.83 -6.27 -3.87
N LEU A 55 -2.13 -5.14 -3.75
CA LEU A 55 -1.59 -4.68 -2.47
C LEU A 55 -2.69 -4.37 -1.47
N ALA A 56 -3.72 -3.64 -1.90
CA ALA A 56 -4.86 -3.30 -1.04
C ALA A 56 -5.56 -4.56 -0.52
N THR A 57 -5.76 -5.53 -1.39
CA THR A 57 -6.41 -6.80 -1.03
C THR A 57 -5.59 -7.54 0.02
N ALA A 58 -4.28 -7.66 -0.17
CA ALA A 58 -3.39 -8.35 0.76
C ALA A 58 -3.34 -7.64 2.12
N LEU A 59 -3.20 -6.32 2.11
CA LEU A 59 -3.13 -5.52 3.34
C LEU A 59 -4.45 -5.56 4.12
N PHE A 60 -5.58 -5.57 3.41
CA PHE A 60 -6.89 -5.72 4.06
C PHE A 60 -7.04 -7.12 4.66
N LYS A 61 -6.72 -8.16 3.89
CA LYS A 61 -6.81 -9.55 4.34
C LYS A 61 -6.00 -9.80 5.61
N ASP A 62 -4.80 -9.23 5.68
CA ASP A 62 -3.90 -9.41 6.82
C ASP A 62 -4.19 -8.45 7.98
N GLY A 63 -5.21 -7.61 7.86
CA GLY A 63 -5.61 -6.69 8.92
C GLY A 63 -4.75 -5.45 9.07
N ASN A 64 -3.87 -5.16 8.10
CA ASN A 64 -2.97 -4.01 8.17
C ASN A 64 -3.64 -2.70 7.77
N LEU A 65 -4.67 -2.78 6.95
CA LEU A 65 -5.47 -1.62 6.54
C LEU A 65 -6.95 -1.91 6.74
N SER A 66 -7.69 -0.87 7.12
CA SER A 66 -9.14 -0.92 7.20
C SER A 66 -9.76 -1.09 5.80
N LEU A 67 -11.02 -1.44 5.78
CA LEU A 67 -11.78 -1.57 4.53
C LEU A 67 -11.75 -0.27 3.71
N ALA A 68 -12.00 0.86 4.35
CA ALA A 68 -12.05 2.17 3.68
C ALA A 68 -10.68 2.57 3.12
N ARG A 69 -9.60 2.39 3.88
CA ARG A 69 -8.24 2.68 3.44
C ARG A 69 -7.81 1.76 2.31
N SER A 70 -8.20 0.50 2.38
CA SER A 70 -7.89 -0.47 1.33
C SER A 70 -8.58 -0.12 0.01
N ALA A 71 -9.86 0.25 0.07
CA ALA A 71 -10.60 0.70 -1.11
C ALA A 71 -9.93 1.92 -1.76
N LYS A 72 -9.48 2.87 -0.93
CA LYS A 72 -8.81 4.07 -1.42
C LYS A 72 -7.46 3.72 -2.06
N LEU A 73 -6.67 2.85 -1.44
CA LEU A 73 -5.41 2.39 -2.02
C LEU A 73 -5.64 1.70 -3.36
N ALA A 74 -6.70 0.89 -3.48
CA ALA A 74 -7.06 0.23 -4.72
C ALA A 74 -7.63 1.16 -5.78
N ASP A 75 -7.92 2.41 -5.43
CA ASP A 75 -8.61 3.38 -6.27
C ASP A 75 -9.99 2.86 -6.71
N MET A 76 -10.73 2.31 -5.76
CA MET A 76 -12.05 1.75 -5.98
C MET A 76 -13.07 2.36 -5.04
N PRO A 77 -14.33 2.51 -5.49
CA PRO A 77 -15.41 2.84 -4.56
C PRO A 77 -15.50 1.77 -3.47
N LEU A 78 -15.93 2.15 -2.27
CA LEU A 78 -16.04 1.23 -1.14
C LEU A 78 -16.87 0.00 -1.49
N ALA A 79 -18.05 0.20 -2.10
CA ALA A 79 -18.92 -0.91 -2.51
C ALA A 79 -18.24 -1.84 -3.52
N GLY A 80 -17.47 -1.28 -4.45
CA GLY A 80 -16.72 -2.06 -5.43
C GLY A 80 -15.63 -2.90 -4.79
N PHE A 81 -14.91 -2.34 -3.82
CA PHE A 81 -13.88 -3.08 -3.10
C PHE A 81 -14.49 -4.19 -2.24
N ILE A 82 -15.60 -3.92 -1.56
CA ILE A 82 -16.34 -4.93 -0.80
C ILE A 82 -16.73 -6.12 -1.70
N ALA A 83 -17.29 -5.82 -2.87
CA ALA A 83 -17.66 -6.85 -3.85
C ALA A 83 -16.44 -7.67 -4.29
N HIS A 84 -15.32 -6.99 -4.52
CA HIS A 84 -14.08 -7.63 -4.95
C HIS A 84 -13.55 -8.62 -3.92
N VAL A 85 -13.39 -8.20 -2.66
CA VAL A 85 -12.85 -9.07 -1.61
C VAL A 85 -13.84 -10.19 -1.25
N SER A 86 -15.14 -9.92 -1.34
CA SER A 86 -16.18 -10.93 -1.12
C SER A 86 -16.10 -12.06 -2.15
N ARG A 87 -15.86 -11.72 -3.41
CA ARG A 87 -15.67 -12.71 -4.48
C ARG A 87 -14.44 -13.59 -4.25
N LEU A 88 -13.44 -13.06 -3.56
CA LEU A 88 -12.23 -13.80 -3.20
C LEU A 88 -12.40 -14.63 -1.93
N GLY A 89 -13.59 -14.58 -1.29
CA GLY A 89 -13.83 -15.30 -0.05
C GLY A 89 -13.20 -14.65 1.17
N ILE A 90 -12.78 -13.38 1.08
CA ILE A 90 -12.22 -12.63 2.20
C ILE A 90 -13.38 -12.04 3.00
N PRO A 91 -13.53 -12.38 4.29
CA PRO A 91 -14.64 -11.85 5.07
C PRO A 91 -14.49 -10.35 5.31
N VAL A 92 -15.60 -9.64 5.22
CA VAL A 92 -15.70 -8.24 5.57
C VAL A 92 -16.35 -8.15 6.95
N ILE A 93 -15.59 -7.67 7.93
CA ILE A 93 -16.08 -7.46 9.29
C ILE A 93 -16.87 -6.16 9.30
N ASP A 94 -18.05 -6.18 9.92
CA ASP A 94 -18.86 -4.98 10.06
C ASP A 94 -18.09 -3.88 10.79
N GLN A 95 -18.04 -2.71 10.17
CA GLN A 95 -17.48 -1.50 10.77
C GLN A 95 -18.62 -0.54 11.06
N THR A 96 -18.50 0.19 12.17
CA THR A 96 -19.48 1.24 12.47
C THR A 96 -19.31 2.39 11.47
N ALA A 97 -20.39 3.14 11.25
CA ALA A 97 -20.33 4.29 10.37
C ALA A 97 -19.28 5.31 10.82
N ASP A 98 -19.10 5.49 12.13
CA ASP A 98 -18.11 6.41 12.69
C ASP A 98 -16.69 5.94 12.37
N GLU A 99 -16.41 4.65 12.50
CA GLU A 99 -15.09 4.09 12.17
C GLU A 99 -14.75 4.29 10.71
N VAL A 100 -15.71 4.05 9.82
CA VAL A 100 -15.52 4.27 8.39
C VAL A 100 -15.29 5.75 8.08
N GLY A 101 -16.05 6.65 8.71
CA GLY A 101 -15.89 8.07 8.55
C GLY A 101 -14.52 8.57 9.00
N ASP A 102 -14.08 8.12 10.19
CA ASP A 102 -12.77 8.47 10.72
C ASP A 102 -11.64 7.97 9.82
N ASP A 103 -11.76 6.76 9.30
CA ASP A 103 -10.79 6.19 8.37
C ASP A 103 -10.69 7.01 7.09
N LEU A 104 -11.81 7.43 6.52
CA LEU A 104 -11.83 8.23 5.30
C LEU A 104 -11.22 9.61 5.55
N ASP A 105 -11.53 10.26 6.66
CA ASP A 105 -10.96 11.56 7.02
C ASP A 105 -9.45 11.45 7.20
N THR A 106 -8.99 10.44 7.93
CA THR A 106 -7.55 10.19 8.13
C THR A 106 -6.84 9.94 6.81
N LEU A 107 -7.43 9.16 5.94
CA LEU A 107 -6.87 8.82 4.65
C LEU A 107 -6.78 10.04 3.74
N ASP A 108 -7.82 10.88 3.71
CA ASP A 108 -7.82 12.11 2.93
C ASP A 108 -6.70 13.04 3.41
N GLN A 109 -6.50 13.18 4.73
CA GLN A 109 -5.39 13.95 5.28
C GLN A 109 -4.05 13.37 4.84
N TRP A 110 -3.89 12.06 4.90
CA TRP A 110 -2.67 11.37 4.50
C TRP A 110 -2.36 11.55 3.01
N LEU A 111 -3.35 11.43 2.15
CA LEU A 111 -3.18 11.57 0.70
C LEU A 111 -2.90 13.02 0.29
N ASN A 112 -3.42 13.98 1.04
CA ASN A 112 -3.24 15.41 0.74
C ASN A 112 -1.91 15.97 1.26
N GLN A 113 -1.13 15.18 1.98
CA GLN A 113 0.21 15.56 2.49
C GLN A 113 1.33 15.24 1.51
N ALA A 114 1.04 15.00 0.27
CA ALA A 114 2.06 14.63 -0.71
C ALA A 114 2.97 15.82 -1.08
#